data_223a5d93ab1c194ed2497dbaeb10799a
#
_entry.id   223a5d93ab1c194ed2497dbaeb10799a
#
_cell.length_a   1.000
_cell.length_b   1.000
_cell.length_c   1.000
_cell.angle_alpha   90.00
_cell.angle_beta   90.00
_cell.angle_gamma   90.00
#
_symmetry.space_group_name_H-M   'P 1'
#
loop_
_entity.id
_entity.type
_entity.pdbx_description
1 polymer ?
#
loop_
_entity_poly.entity_id
_entity_poly.type
_entity_poly.pdbx_seq_one_letter_code
_entity_poly.pdbx_strand_id
1 'polypeptide(L)'
;GVVGQQAYMPWWLAGQQHKLDFPGGYKALLVSGRKMPSLNTGKSFDRVSGGDGIPFGKKLKEDARRYHGSFQSIGAQGAMAANDDCYCELDPGVKDKWGIPVLRFHWKWSDDELRQVSHQQQAMTEILEAMGARFFHAPYVDKPEKAISQGGKIIHEVGGVIMGDNPEKSVTNQWGQTWDVPNLILGDGATF
;
A
#
# COMPACT_ATOMS: atom_id res chain seq x y z
N GLY A 1 1.75 -21.10 -18.66
CA GLY A 1 1.88 -20.13 -17.57
C GLY A 1 1.19 -18.83 -17.95
N VAL A 2 0.33 -18.36 -17.07
CA VAL A 2 -0.37 -17.11 -17.31
C VAL A 2 0.48 -15.98 -16.77
N VAL A 3 0.94 -15.11 -17.65
CA VAL A 3 1.69 -13.92 -17.26
C VAL A 3 0.66 -12.86 -16.85
N GLY A 4 0.68 -12.48 -15.57
CA GLY A 4 -0.03 -11.28 -15.13
C GLY A 4 0.65 -10.06 -15.76
N GLN A 5 -0.10 -9.19 -16.36
CA GLN A 5 0.41 -7.90 -16.83
C GLN A 5 0.30 -6.88 -15.70
N GLN A 6 1.34 -6.10 -15.53
CA GLN A 6 1.36 -4.99 -14.59
C GLN A 6 1.75 -3.73 -15.35
N ALA A 7 0.96 -2.68 -15.22
CA ALA A 7 1.31 -1.35 -15.67
C ALA A 7 1.64 -0.50 -14.45
N TYR A 8 2.82 0.08 -14.47
CA TYR A 8 3.29 0.98 -13.45
C TYR A 8 3.05 2.42 -13.89
N MET A 9 2.32 3.17 -13.11
CA MET A 9 1.95 4.54 -13.40
C MET A 9 2.44 5.45 -12.26
N PRO A 10 3.61 6.10 -12.40
CA PRO A 10 4.04 7.10 -11.44
C PRO A 10 3.14 8.34 -11.54
N TRP A 11 2.74 8.88 -10.42
CA TRP A 11 1.85 10.02 -10.36
C TRP A 11 2.52 11.22 -9.68
N TRP A 12 3.04 12.11 -10.49
CA TRP A 12 3.62 13.38 -10.04
C TRP A 12 3.21 14.55 -10.94
N LEU A 13 2.09 14.43 -11.63
CA LEU A 13 1.50 15.48 -12.48
C LEU A 13 2.51 16.20 -13.41
N ALA A 14 3.47 15.47 -13.95
CA ALA A 14 4.52 16.04 -14.80
C ALA A 14 5.17 17.30 -14.19
N GLY A 15 5.53 17.27 -12.92
CA GLY A 15 6.14 18.38 -12.20
C GLY A 15 5.17 19.38 -11.58
N GLN A 16 3.88 19.07 -11.55
CA GLN A 16 2.85 19.94 -10.99
C GLN A 16 2.39 19.51 -9.59
N GLN A 17 3.18 18.71 -8.88
CA GLN A 17 2.88 18.23 -7.52
C GLN A 17 2.59 19.39 -6.55
N HIS A 18 3.21 20.56 -6.77
CA HIS A 18 2.95 21.77 -5.98
C HIS A 18 1.50 22.28 -6.05
N LYS A 19 0.69 21.75 -6.98
CA LYS A 19 -0.74 22.06 -7.08
C LYS A 19 -1.60 21.12 -6.26
N LEU A 20 -1.02 20.06 -5.71
CA LEU A 20 -1.72 19.15 -4.82
C LEU A 20 -1.71 19.72 -3.39
N ASP A 21 -2.71 19.36 -2.62
CA ASP A 21 -2.89 19.76 -1.23
C ASP A 21 -2.24 18.77 -0.23
N PHE A 22 -1.32 17.93 -0.73
CA PHE A 22 -0.52 16.98 0.05
C PHE A 22 0.91 16.91 -0.50
N PRO A 23 1.91 16.64 0.34
CA PRO A 23 3.29 16.50 -0.09
C PRO A 23 3.54 15.15 -0.77
N GLY A 24 4.64 15.08 -1.52
CA GLY A 24 5.08 13.87 -2.17
C GLY A 24 4.23 13.47 -3.37
N GLY A 25 4.33 12.23 -3.73
CA GLY A 25 3.61 11.64 -4.86
C GLY A 25 3.25 10.19 -4.57
N TYR A 26 2.70 9.52 -5.56
CA TYR A 26 2.39 8.11 -5.47
C TYR A 26 2.59 7.40 -6.79
N LYS A 27 2.62 6.10 -6.76
CA LYS A 27 2.53 5.26 -7.95
C LYS A 27 1.24 4.47 -7.94
N ALA A 28 0.62 4.29 -9.09
CA ALA A 28 -0.47 3.36 -9.28
C ALA A 28 0.03 2.12 -10.03
N LEU A 29 -0.50 0.97 -9.63
CA LEU A 29 -0.19 -0.32 -10.22
C LEU A 29 -1.47 -0.96 -10.70
N LEU A 30 -1.65 -1.02 -12.01
CA LEU A 30 -2.72 -1.77 -12.65
C LEU A 30 -2.28 -3.23 -12.79
N VAL A 31 -3.03 -4.12 -12.17
CA VAL A 31 -2.78 -5.56 -12.21
C VAL A 31 -3.90 -6.25 -12.98
N SER A 32 -3.53 -6.91 -14.05
CA SER A 32 -4.43 -7.73 -14.83
C SER A 32 -3.87 -9.14 -15.04
N GLY A 33 -4.68 -10.05 -15.48
CA GLY A 33 -4.22 -11.37 -15.89
C GLY A 33 -5.15 -12.50 -15.51
N ARG A 34 -4.86 -13.65 -16.09
CA ARG A 34 -5.56 -14.89 -15.83
C ARG A 34 -4.84 -15.64 -14.72
N LYS A 35 -5.20 -15.39 -13.48
CA LYS A 35 -4.69 -16.17 -12.35
C LYS A 35 -5.40 -17.52 -12.30
N MET A 36 -4.75 -18.53 -11.69
CA MET A 36 -5.45 -19.79 -11.39
C MET A 36 -6.73 -19.52 -10.63
N PRO A 37 -7.86 -20.10 -11.04
CA PRO A 37 -9.11 -19.93 -10.32
C PRO A 37 -8.97 -20.41 -8.87
N SER A 38 -9.44 -19.60 -7.95
CA SER A 38 -9.56 -19.90 -6.54
C SER A 38 -11.01 -19.77 -6.10
N LEU A 39 -11.32 -20.15 -4.89
CA LEU A 39 -12.66 -19.94 -4.33
C LEU A 39 -13.07 -18.46 -4.39
N ASN A 40 -12.16 -17.54 -4.08
CA ASN A 40 -12.44 -16.09 -4.14
C ASN A 40 -12.68 -15.62 -5.59
N THR A 41 -11.94 -16.14 -6.55
CA THR A 41 -12.18 -15.88 -7.98
C THR A 41 -13.56 -16.36 -8.38
N GLY A 42 -13.95 -17.56 -7.97
CA GLY A 42 -15.27 -18.11 -8.22
C GLY A 42 -16.39 -17.27 -7.61
N LYS A 43 -16.23 -16.80 -6.37
CA LYS A 43 -17.17 -15.87 -5.72
C LYS A 43 -17.33 -14.57 -6.51
N SER A 44 -16.23 -14.04 -7.06
CA SER A 44 -16.28 -12.83 -7.89
C SER A 44 -17.03 -13.07 -9.19
N PHE A 45 -16.82 -14.20 -9.86
CA PHE A 45 -17.56 -14.56 -11.06
C PHE A 45 -19.06 -14.66 -10.79
N ASP A 46 -19.43 -15.33 -9.72
CA ASP A 46 -20.82 -15.51 -9.33
C ASP A 46 -21.52 -14.17 -9.04
N ARG A 47 -20.86 -13.28 -8.32
CA ARG A 47 -21.38 -11.92 -8.05
C ARG A 47 -21.59 -11.10 -9.32
N VAL A 48 -20.67 -11.14 -10.26
CA VAL A 48 -20.80 -10.42 -11.55
C VAL A 48 -21.97 -10.94 -12.36
N SER A 49 -22.28 -12.23 -12.26
CA SER A 49 -23.41 -12.87 -12.95
C SER A 49 -24.72 -12.79 -12.14
N GLY A 50 -24.74 -12.04 -11.03
CA GLY A 50 -25.94 -11.80 -10.23
C GLY A 50 -26.24 -12.88 -9.18
N GLY A 51 -25.24 -13.68 -8.77
CA GLY A 51 -25.35 -14.66 -7.72
C GLY A 51 -25.06 -14.10 -6.33
N ASP A 52 -25.20 -14.93 -5.31
CA ASP A 52 -24.97 -14.62 -3.90
C ASP A 52 -23.51 -14.77 -3.43
N GLY A 53 -22.63 -15.20 -4.33
CA GLY A 53 -21.21 -15.42 -4.08
C GLY A 53 -20.87 -16.83 -3.62
N ILE A 54 -21.76 -17.80 -3.78
CA ILE A 54 -21.53 -19.23 -3.50
C ILE A 54 -21.43 -19.99 -4.84
N PRO A 55 -20.22 -20.12 -5.40
CA PRO A 55 -20.05 -20.68 -6.73
C PRO A 55 -20.05 -22.22 -6.69
N PHE A 56 -20.91 -22.85 -7.48
CA PHE A 56 -20.86 -24.30 -7.68
C PHE A 56 -21.47 -24.75 -9.03
N GLY A 57 -21.22 -26.00 -9.40
CA GLY A 57 -21.87 -26.69 -10.50
C GLY A 57 -21.62 -26.10 -11.90
N LYS A 58 -22.63 -26.18 -12.74
CA LYS A 58 -22.61 -25.76 -14.14
C LYS A 58 -22.39 -24.26 -14.28
N LYS A 59 -23.09 -23.47 -13.48
CA LYS A 59 -23.00 -22.01 -13.46
C LYS A 59 -21.57 -21.52 -13.20
N LEU A 60 -20.87 -22.08 -12.22
CA LEU A 60 -19.48 -21.74 -11.95
C LEU A 60 -18.58 -21.96 -13.19
N LYS A 61 -18.78 -23.08 -13.90
CA LYS A 61 -18.00 -23.39 -15.11
C LYS A 61 -18.27 -22.40 -16.24
N GLU A 62 -19.53 -22.00 -16.42
CA GLU A 62 -19.93 -21.00 -17.41
C GLU A 62 -19.39 -19.62 -17.07
N ASP A 63 -19.52 -19.19 -15.82
CA ASP A 63 -19.00 -17.93 -15.33
C ASP A 63 -17.46 -17.87 -15.42
N ALA A 64 -16.77 -18.97 -15.10
CA ALA A 64 -15.33 -19.07 -15.26
C ALA A 64 -14.90 -18.94 -16.73
N ARG A 65 -15.60 -19.56 -17.66
CA ARG A 65 -15.30 -19.40 -19.10
C ARG A 65 -15.53 -17.98 -19.59
N ARG A 66 -16.56 -17.32 -19.07
CA ARG A 66 -16.95 -15.96 -19.49
C ARG A 66 -16.06 -14.88 -18.89
N TYR A 67 -15.76 -14.98 -17.60
CA TYR A 67 -15.14 -13.89 -16.84
C TYR A 67 -13.67 -14.11 -16.51
N HIS A 68 -13.10 -15.29 -16.81
CA HIS A 68 -11.70 -15.55 -16.52
C HIS A 68 -10.78 -14.60 -17.30
N GLY A 69 -10.04 -13.77 -16.58
CA GLY A 69 -9.15 -12.76 -17.14
C GLY A 69 -9.79 -11.39 -17.38
N SER A 70 -11.08 -11.21 -17.05
CA SER A 70 -11.75 -9.91 -17.19
C SER A 70 -11.65 -9.01 -15.94
N PHE A 71 -11.08 -9.52 -14.84
CA PHE A 71 -10.92 -8.73 -13.62
C PHE A 71 -9.63 -7.94 -13.66
N GLN A 72 -9.77 -6.68 -13.33
CA GLN A 72 -8.67 -5.75 -13.18
C GLN A 72 -8.64 -5.25 -11.73
N SER A 73 -7.46 -5.03 -11.19
CA SER A 73 -7.30 -4.30 -9.94
C SER A 73 -6.27 -3.19 -10.14
N ILE A 74 -6.55 -2.04 -9.57
CA ILE A 74 -5.61 -0.95 -9.49
C ILE A 74 -5.39 -0.63 -8.03
N GLY A 75 -4.15 -0.52 -7.64
CA GLY A 75 -3.74 -0.14 -6.30
C GLY A 75 -2.73 0.98 -6.37
N ALA A 76 -2.54 1.70 -5.30
CA ALA A 76 -1.53 2.74 -5.23
C ALA A 76 -0.63 2.57 -4.00
N GLN A 77 0.58 3.09 -4.12
CA GLN A 77 1.53 3.24 -3.02
C GLN A 77 1.99 4.69 -3.03
N GLY A 78 1.69 5.39 -1.96
CA GLY A 78 2.01 6.79 -1.79
C GLY A 78 3.22 7.01 -0.91
N ALA A 79 3.82 8.18 -1.03
CA ALA A 79 4.82 8.64 -0.09
C ALA A 79 4.14 8.98 1.24
N MET A 80 4.79 8.65 2.34
CA MET A 80 4.43 9.07 3.69
C MET A 80 5.46 10.08 4.15
N ALA A 81 5.01 11.19 4.71
CA ALA A 81 5.89 12.14 5.35
C ALA A 81 6.30 11.61 6.73
N ALA A 82 7.59 11.70 7.05
CA ALA A 82 8.06 11.38 8.40
C ALA A 82 7.40 12.32 9.41
N ASN A 83 6.95 11.76 10.53
CA ASN A 83 6.35 12.53 11.63
C ASN A 83 6.66 11.87 12.97
N ASP A 84 6.66 12.67 14.03
CA ASP A 84 7.04 12.23 15.37
C ASP A 84 6.00 11.33 16.05
N ASP A 85 4.78 11.23 15.50
CA ASP A 85 3.74 10.30 15.96
C ASP A 85 4.00 8.85 15.48
N CYS A 86 4.95 8.66 14.55
CA CYS A 86 5.32 7.36 14.00
C CYS A 86 6.73 6.98 14.44
N TYR A 87 6.82 6.16 15.48
CA TYR A 87 8.11 5.72 16.05
C TYR A 87 8.00 4.30 16.61
N CYS A 88 9.13 3.74 16.97
CA CYS A 88 9.19 2.48 17.70
C CYS A 88 10.01 2.65 18.99
N GLU A 89 9.65 1.85 19.98
CA GLU A 89 10.33 1.77 21.27
C GLU A 89 10.38 0.33 21.76
N LEU A 90 11.15 0.06 22.80
CA LEU A 90 11.09 -1.23 23.49
C LEU A 90 9.84 -1.28 24.37
N ASP A 91 9.05 -2.33 24.24
CA ASP A 91 7.86 -2.49 25.09
C ASP A 91 8.28 -2.75 26.54
N PRO A 92 7.82 -1.95 27.50
CA PRO A 92 8.23 -2.08 28.90
C PRO A 92 7.65 -3.32 29.59
N GLY A 93 6.57 -3.89 29.07
CA GLY A 93 5.82 -4.98 29.72
C GLY A 93 5.90 -6.31 28.97
N VAL A 94 6.23 -6.30 27.69
CA VAL A 94 6.20 -7.51 26.86
C VAL A 94 7.61 -7.94 26.49
N LYS A 95 7.91 -9.21 26.72
CA LYS A 95 9.19 -9.84 26.37
C LYS A 95 8.94 -11.08 25.54
N ASP A 96 9.90 -11.40 24.70
CA ASP A 96 9.91 -12.66 23.96
C ASP A 96 10.22 -13.86 24.86
N LYS A 97 10.28 -15.05 24.29
CA LYS A 97 10.56 -16.31 25.03
C LYS A 97 11.95 -16.37 25.65
N TRP A 98 12.85 -15.49 25.29
CA TRP A 98 14.21 -15.38 25.87
C TRP A 98 14.36 -14.26 26.88
N GLY A 99 13.28 -13.52 27.17
CA GLY A 99 13.28 -12.39 28.10
C GLY A 99 13.74 -11.07 27.49
N ILE A 100 13.85 -10.99 26.16
CA ILE A 100 14.25 -9.77 25.45
C ILE A 100 12.99 -8.92 25.20
N PRO A 101 13.00 -7.61 25.54
CA PRO A 101 11.87 -6.71 25.23
C PRO A 101 11.58 -6.70 23.74
N VAL A 102 10.30 -6.77 23.38
CA VAL A 102 9.87 -6.68 21.99
C VAL A 102 9.72 -5.23 21.56
N LEU A 103 9.73 -4.97 20.25
CA LEU A 103 9.44 -3.64 19.71
C LEU A 103 7.95 -3.35 19.80
N ARG A 104 7.64 -2.14 20.23
CA ARG A 104 6.31 -1.54 20.21
C ARG A 104 6.31 -0.44 19.16
N PHE A 105 5.37 -0.49 18.22
CA PHE A 105 5.24 0.47 17.14
C PHE A 105 4.08 1.42 17.42
N HIS A 106 4.33 2.71 17.26
CA HIS A 106 3.34 3.75 17.22
C HIS A 106 3.16 4.17 15.78
N TRP A 107 1.92 4.17 15.30
CA TRP A 107 1.62 4.43 13.90
C TRP A 107 0.34 5.24 13.77
N LYS A 108 0.41 6.33 13.00
CA LYS A 108 -0.73 7.19 12.75
C LYS A 108 -0.63 7.77 11.34
N TRP A 109 -1.67 7.59 10.55
CA TRP A 109 -1.79 8.31 9.30
C TRP A 109 -2.11 9.78 9.57
N SER A 110 -1.43 10.70 8.91
CA SER A 110 -1.72 12.13 8.96
C SER A 110 -2.83 12.50 7.97
N ASP A 111 -3.30 13.72 8.06
CA ASP A 111 -4.29 14.26 7.11
C ASP A 111 -3.72 14.33 5.68
N ASP A 112 -2.41 14.46 5.54
CA ASP A 112 -1.73 14.48 4.23
C ASP A 112 -1.87 13.13 3.51
N GLU A 113 -1.62 12.02 4.21
CA GLU A 113 -1.79 10.69 3.64
C GLU A 113 -3.26 10.42 3.31
N LEU A 114 -4.20 10.87 4.15
CA LEU A 114 -5.63 10.69 3.89
C LEU A 114 -6.08 11.50 2.66
N ARG A 115 -5.62 12.74 2.48
CA ARG A 115 -5.87 13.52 1.25
C ARG A 115 -5.26 12.87 0.03
N GLN A 116 -4.02 12.38 0.15
CA GLN A 116 -3.36 11.65 -0.91
C GLN A 116 -4.17 10.41 -1.33
N VAL A 117 -4.67 9.62 -0.37
CA VAL A 117 -5.49 8.43 -0.65
C VAL A 117 -6.81 8.80 -1.30
N SER A 118 -7.47 9.87 -0.87
CA SER A 118 -8.68 10.38 -1.52
C SER A 118 -8.43 10.71 -3.00
N HIS A 119 -7.36 11.44 -3.29
CA HIS A 119 -6.94 11.73 -4.66
C HIS A 119 -6.61 10.47 -5.45
N GLN A 120 -5.91 9.49 -4.84
CA GLN A 120 -5.62 8.20 -5.47
C GLN A 120 -6.91 7.46 -5.85
N GLN A 121 -7.88 7.41 -4.93
CA GLN A 121 -9.17 6.74 -5.17
C GLN A 121 -9.91 7.39 -6.35
N GLN A 122 -9.92 8.71 -6.43
CA GLN A 122 -10.54 9.44 -7.53
C GLN A 122 -9.82 9.15 -8.86
N ALA A 123 -8.51 9.33 -8.91
CA ALA A 123 -7.73 9.13 -10.13
C ALA A 123 -7.81 7.68 -10.65
N MET A 124 -7.75 6.69 -9.75
CA MET A 124 -7.90 5.28 -10.13
C MET A 124 -9.31 4.96 -10.63
N THR A 125 -10.32 5.62 -10.08
CA THR A 125 -11.71 5.49 -10.52
C THR A 125 -11.87 6.00 -11.96
N GLU A 126 -11.38 7.20 -12.24
CA GLU A 126 -11.41 7.81 -13.59
C GLU A 126 -10.72 6.93 -14.63
N ILE A 127 -9.57 6.33 -14.27
CA ILE A 127 -8.86 5.40 -15.16
C ILE A 127 -9.72 4.16 -15.45
N LEU A 128 -10.31 3.55 -14.43
CA LEU A 128 -11.13 2.36 -14.60
C LEU A 128 -12.43 2.67 -15.37
N GLU A 129 -13.04 3.82 -15.15
CA GLU A 129 -14.21 4.28 -15.91
C GLU A 129 -13.88 4.50 -17.39
N ALA A 130 -12.75 5.15 -17.68
CA ALA A 130 -12.27 5.32 -19.04
C ALA A 130 -11.99 3.97 -19.75
N MET A 131 -11.65 2.94 -19.00
CA MET A 131 -11.51 1.56 -19.48
C MET A 131 -12.86 0.84 -19.66
N GLY A 132 -13.98 1.44 -19.29
CA GLY A 132 -15.30 0.80 -19.32
C GLY A 132 -15.52 -0.26 -18.24
N ALA A 133 -14.79 -0.18 -17.13
CA ALA A 133 -14.90 -1.13 -16.02
C ALA A 133 -16.21 -0.94 -15.24
N ARG A 134 -16.72 -2.05 -14.70
CA ARG A 134 -17.77 -2.05 -13.69
C ARG A 134 -17.17 -2.34 -12.32
N PHE A 135 -17.54 -1.55 -11.33
CA PHE A 135 -16.99 -1.65 -9.99
C PHE A 135 -17.73 -2.70 -9.15
N PHE A 136 -17.02 -3.40 -8.28
CA PHE A 136 -17.61 -4.28 -7.27
C PHE A 136 -18.19 -3.51 -6.07
N HIS A 137 -17.63 -2.34 -5.79
CA HIS A 137 -18.08 -1.44 -4.74
C HIS A 137 -17.76 0.00 -5.14
N ALA A 138 -18.41 0.96 -4.52
CA ALA A 138 -18.08 2.36 -4.70
C ALA A 138 -16.66 2.67 -4.20
N PRO A 139 -15.92 3.56 -4.87
CA PRO A 139 -14.62 4.01 -4.39
C PRO A 139 -14.75 4.76 -3.05
N TYR A 140 -13.68 4.75 -2.26
CA TYR A 140 -13.67 5.38 -0.94
C TYR A 140 -13.09 6.81 -0.97
N VAL A 141 -13.49 7.63 -1.95
CA VAL A 141 -12.99 9.01 -2.09
C VAL A 141 -13.23 9.83 -0.83
N ASP A 142 -14.46 9.78 -0.30
CA ASP A 142 -14.87 10.54 0.90
C ASP A 142 -14.60 9.79 2.22
N LYS A 143 -13.99 8.62 2.16
CA LYS A 143 -13.68 7.77 3.32
C LYS A 143 -12.32 7.10 3.13
N PRO A 144 -11.25 7.90 2.95
CA PRO A 144 -9.91 7.38 2.62
C PRO A 144 -9.36 6.42 3.68
N GLU A 145 -9.78 6.55 4.94
CA GLU A 145 -9.44 5.64 6.03
C GLU A 145 -9.88 4.18 5.81
N LYS A 146 -10.84 3.96 4.89
CA LYS A 146 -11.28 2.62 4.49
C LYS A 146 -10.46 2.03 3.34
N ALA A 147 -9.74 2.86 2.61
CA ALA A 147 -8.92 2.46 1.47
C ALA A 147 -7.46 2.27 1.85
N ILE A 148 -6.97 3.02 2.85
CA ILE A 148 -5.58 2.93 3.30
C ILE A 148 -5.35 1.68 4.16
N SER A 149 -4.19 1.06 4.02
CA SER A 149 -3.80 -0.08 4.85
C SER A 149 -3.54 0.39 6.29
N GLN A 150 -3.93 -0.42 7.24
CA GLN A 150 -3.57 -0.19 8.64
C GLN A 150 -2.08 -0.44 8.86
N GLY A 151 -1.46 0.28 9.79
CA GLY A 151 -0.09 0.05 10.21
C GLY A 151 0.16 -1.42 10.57
N GLY A 152 1.33 -1.96 10.22
CA GLY A 152 1.70 -3.34 10.44
C GLY A 152 1.06 -4.37 9.49
N LYS A 153 0.22 -3.95 8.53
CA LYS A 153 -0.39 -4.86 7.54
C LYS A 153 0.34 -4.95 6.22
N ILE A 154 1.28 -4.08 5.99
CA ILE A 154 2.12 -4.05 4.78
C ILE A 154 3.58 -4.04 5.20
N ILE A 155 4.46 -4.21 4.24
CA ILE A 155 5.91 -4.11 4.38
C ILE A 155 6.40 -2.85 3.65
N HIS A 156 7.69 -2.56 3.73
CA HIS A 156 8.39 -1.41 3.12
C HIS A 156 8.43 -0.16 4.01
N GLU A 157 8.42 -0.37 5.32
CA GLU A 157 8.70 0.69 6.29
C GLU A 157 10.15 1.17 6.12
N VAL A 158 10.34 2.48 6.19
CA VAL A 158 11.64 3.16 6.13
C VAL A 158 11.70 4.22 7.25
N GLY A 159 12.87 4.82 7.48
CA GLY A 159 13.00 5.95 8.40
C GLY A 159 13.12 5.60 9.88
N GLY A 160 13.25 4.32 10.26
CA GLY A 160 13.38 3.93 11.68
C GLY A 160 14.69 4.36 12.33
N VAL A 161 15.71 4.67 11.55
CA VAL A 161 17.03 5.16 11.99
C VAL A 161 17.57 6.21 11.02
N ILE A 162 16.83 7.30 10.88
CA ILE A 162 17.03 8.32 9.85
C ILE A 162 18.45 8.87 9.81
N MET A 163 18.93 9.13 8.60
CA MET A 163 20.21 9.81 8.38
C MET A 163 20.06 11.32 8.43
N GLY A 164 21.13 12.01 8.75
CA GLY A 164 21.18 13.45 8.78
C GLY A 164 22.57 14.01 9.01
N ASP A 165 22.67 15.30 9.15
CA ASP A 165 23.91 16.05 9.42
C ASP A 165 24.04 16.48 10.87
N ASN A 166 23.03 16.21 11.69
CA ASN A 166 22.98 16.59 13.09
C ASN A 166 22.69 15.38 13.99
N PRO A 167 23.62 14.98 14.88
CA PRO A 167 23.44 13.84 15.78
C PRO A 167 22.29 14.00 16.80
N GLU A 168 21.81 15.23 17.04
CA GLU A 168 20.63 15.46 17.89
C GLU A 168 19.31 15.18 17.18
N LYS A 169 19.32 15.04 15.83
CA LYS A 169 18.12 14.90 15.00
C LYS A 169 18.16 13.67 14.09
N SER A 170 19.25 12.91 14.13
CA SER A 170 19.42 11.72 13.29
C SER A 170 20.20 10.65 14.04
N VAL A 171 20.01 9.41 13.65
CA VAL A 171 20.73 8.26 14.21
C VAL A 171 22.02 8.01 13.46
N THR A 172 22.03 8.29 12.16
CA THR A 172 23.18 8.07 11.28
C THR A 172 23.55 9.34 10.53
N ASN A 173 24.81 9.42 10.08
CA ASN A 173 25.27 10.43 9.13
C ASN A 173 24.88 10.05 7.69
N GLN A 174 25.24 10.89 6.72
CA GLN A 174 24.98 10.70 5.29
C GLN A 174 25.56 9.40 4.69
N TRP A 175 26.41 8.69 5.42
CA TRP A 175 27.02 7.43 4.99
C TRP A 175 26.37 6.20 5.67
N GLY A 176 25.29 6.40 6.40
CA GLY A 176 24.65 5.35 7.21
C GLY A 176 25.43 4.92 8.45
N GLN A 177 26.52 5.63 8.78
CA GLN A 177 27.31 5.38 9.98
C GLN A 177 26.61 5.99 11.19
N THR A 178 26.46 5.22 12.28
CA THR A 178 25.83 5.71 13.49
C THR A 178 26.73 6.68 14.24
N TRP A 179 26.11 7.68 14.87
CA TRP A 179 26.83 8.68 15.66
C TRP A 179 27.41 8.10 16.95
N ASP A 180 26.62 7.26 17.64
CA ASP A 180 27.00 6.72 18.94
C ASP A 180 27.98 5.55 18.87
N VAL A 181 27.95 4.80 17.76
CA VAL A 181 28.80 3.61 17.55
C VAL A 181 29.50 3.75 16.18
N PRO A 182 30.67 4.40 16.13
CA PRO A 182 31.33 4.80 14.89
C PRO A 182 31.71 3.65 13.93
N ASN A 183 31.79 2.42 14.40
CA ASN A 183 32.06 1.24 13.60
C ASN A 183 30.79 0.45 13.19
N LEU A 184 29.61 1.00 13.44
CA LEU A 184 28.33 0.45 13.01
C LEU A 184 27.80 1.24 11.80
N ILE A 185 27.55 0.52 10.70
CA ILE A 185 26.97 1.08 9.49
C ILE A 185 25.64 0.38 9.23
N LEU A 186 24.60 1.16 8.95
CA LEU A 186 23.25 0.71 8.59
C LEU A 186 23.09 0.86 7.07
N GLY A 187 22.84 -0.25 6.38
CA GLY A 187 22.84 -0.31 4.93
C GLY A 187 21.49 -0.74 4.33
N ASP A 188 20.39 -0.41 5.00
CA ASP A 188 19.04 -0.74 4.55
C ASP A 188 18.13 0.49 4.46
N GLY A 189 16.84 0.28 4.16
CA GLY A 189 15.85 1.35 4.02
C GLY A 189 15.54 2.12 5.31
N ALA A 190 15.97 1.65 6.47
CA ALA A 190 15.69 2.32 7.74
C ALA A 190 16.37 3.70 7.87
N THR A 191 17.39 3.97 7.06
CA THR A 191 18.14 5.25 7.06
C THR A 191 17.50 6.36 6.23
N PHE A 192 16.44 6.09 5.45
CA PHE A 192 15.78 7.05 4.55
C PHE A 192 14.55 7.72 5.16
#